data_f164e52d11b6e52d04cb74d366415bdc
#
_entry.id   f164e52d11b6e52d04cb74d366415bdc
#
_cell.length_a   1.000
_cell.length_b   1.000
_cell.length_c   1.000
_cell.angle_alpha   90.00
_cell.angle_beta   90.00
_cell.angle_gamma   90.00
#
_symmetry.space_group_name_H-M   'P 1'
#
loop_
_entity.id
_entity.type
_entity.pdbx_description
1 polymer ?
#
loop_
_entity_poly.entity_id
_entity_poly.type
_entity_poly.pdbx_seq_one_letter_code
_entity_poly.pdbx_strand_id
1 'polypeptide(L)'
;MIRILLVEDLVMFREGLANTLRTQPDFEVVGEAGTIQAGIELARQLKPDWVLMDFHLPDGTGVEATETIMREQPATIVIFLTVFDTDEYLFPAIRSGAKGYLLKSQSSAEMLAALRKIENNEAAISGTMTKRILDEFSRGASPHAPGQSKLEDLTLREFEILKELSTGATNQQIAQHLSTSESTIKNHVHKILS
;
A
#
# COMPACT_ATOMS: atom_id res chain seq x y z
N MET A 1 -1.67 13.09 14.10
CA MET A 1 -0.26 12.79 13.77
C MET A 1 -0.14 11.29 13.63
N ILE A 2 0.27 10.82 12.47
CA ILE A 2 0.34 9.39 12.11
C ILE A 2 1.65 8.83 12.61
N ARG A 3 1.60 7.76 13.38
CA ARG A 3 2.76 7.08 13.98
C ARG A 3 3.30 6.04 12.99
N ILE A 4 4.53 6.24 12.53
CA ILE A 4 5.15 5.46 11.45
C ILE A 4 6.31 4.64 11.98
N LEU A 5 6.33 3.33 11.70
CA LEU A 5 7.48 2.45 11.83
C LEU A 5 8.14 2.29 10.45
N LEU A 6 9.45 2.49 10.37
CA LEU A 6 10.24 2.26 9.16
C LEU A 6 10.95 0.90 9.27
N VAL A 7 10.77 0.04 8.26
CA VAL A 7 11.46 -1.25 8.15
C VAL A 7 12.20 -1.30 6.84
N GLU A 8 13.52 -1.03 6.88
CA GLU A 8 14.37 -0.79 5.72
C GLU A 8 15.82 -1.11 6.10
N ASP A 9 16.51 -1.94 5.33
CA ASP A 9 17.89 -2.36 5.63
C ASP A 9 18.95 -1.32 5.21
N LEU A 10 18.69 -0.57 4.14
CA LEU A 10 19.61 0.46 3.66
C LEU A 10 19.63 1.66 4.62
N VAL A 11 20.63 1.73 5.48
CA VAL A 11 20.76 2.75 6.53
C VAL A 11 20.59 4.17 5.99
N MET A 12 21.29 4.51 4.90
CA MET A 12 21.22 5.86 4.31
C MET A 12 19.81 6.21 3.83
N PHE A 13 19.09 5.27 3.20
CA PHE A 13 17.72 5.49 2.75
C PHE A 13 16.77 5.63 3.94
N ARG A 14 16.87 4.74 4.92
CA ARG A 14 16.07 4.77 6.16
C ARG A 14 16.23 6.07 6.91
N GLU A 15 17.47 6.50 7.18
CA GLU A 15 17.76 7.78 7.86
C GLU A 15 17.28 8.99 7.06
N GLY A 16 17.48 9.00 5.74
CA GLY A 16 17.00 10.07 4.86
C GLY A 16 15.48 10.18 4.88
N LEU A 17 14.78 9.05 4.79
CA LEU A 17 13.33 9.01 4.86
C LEU A 17 12.81 9.40 6.24
N ALA A 18 13.42 8.88 7.32
CA ALA A 18 13.09 9.26 8.70
C ALA A 18 13.23 10.77 8.92
N ASN A 19 14.32 11.36 8.46
CA ASN A 19 14.54 12.81 8.56
C ASN A 19 13.49 13.58 7.76
N THR A 20 13.16 13.13 6.54
CA THR A 20 12.11 13.75 5.72
C THR A 20 10.76 13.74 6.43
N LEU A 21 10.35 12.59 6.99
CA LEU A 21 9.09 12.45 7.71
C LEU A 21 9.04 13.28 8.98
N ARG A 22 10.12 13.34 9.75
CA ARG A 22 10.24 14.14 10.99
C ARG A 22 10.10 15.66 10.76
N THR A 23 10.34 16.14 9.53
CA THR A 23 10.10 17.55 9.20
C THR A 23 8.63 17.86 8.94
N GLN A 24 7.76 16.86 8.84
CA GLN A 24 6.34 17.04 8.55
C GLN A 24 5.52 17.03 9.84
N PRO A 25 4.55 17.96 10.00
CA PRO A 25 3.74 18.05 11.22
C PRO A 25 2.70 16.92 11.36
N ASP A 26 2.42 16.22 10.29
CA ASP A 26 1.41 15.17 10.16
C ASP A 26 1.95 13.77 10.49
N PHE A 27 3.30 13.58 10.49
CA PHE A 27 3.94 12.29 10.69
C PHE A 27 4.86 12.25 11.93
N GLU A 28 4.92 11.08 12.58
CA GLU A 28 5.83 10.79 13.69
C GLU A 28 6.54 9.45 13.43
N VAL A 29 7.85 9.45 13.26
CA VAL A 29 8.63 8.20 13.17
C VAL A 29 8.84 7.66 14.57
N VAL A 30 8.09 6.61 14.93
CA VAL A 30 8.11 6.00 16.27
C VAL A 30 9.14 4.89 16.41
N GLY A 31 9.66 4.35 15.30
CA GLY A 31 10.68 3.31 15.32
C GLY A 31 11.32 3.08 13.96
N GLU A 32 12.49 2.46 13.98
CA GLU A 32 13.26 2.09 12.78
C GLU A 32 13.82 0.68 12.97
N ALA A 33 13.72 -0.16 11.94
CA ALA A 33 14.23 -1.53 11.90
C ALA A 33 14.96 -1.79 10.58
N GLY A 34 15.96 -2.65 10.62
CA GLY A 34 16.72 -3.09 9.44
C GLY A 34 16.48 -4.56 9.07
N THR A 35 15.57 -5.24 9.76
CA THR A 35 15.24 -6.66 9.54
C THR A 35 13.76 -6.91 9.76
N ILE A 36 13.24 -8.00 9.20
CA ILE A 36 11.85 -8.45 9.41
C ILE A 36 11.58 -8.69 10.89
N GLN A 37 12.45 -9.44 11.55
CA GLN A 37 12.24 -9.81 12.94
C GLN A 37 12.20 -8.58 13.85
N ALA A 38 13.12 -7.62 13.68
CA ALA A 38 13.10 -6.37 14.41
C ALA A 38 11.86 -5.52 14.09
N GLY A 39 11.44 -5.49 12.82
CA GLY A 39 10.23 -4.80 12.38
C GLY A 39 8.95 -5.33 13.04
N ILE A 40 8.76 -6.65 13.05
CA ILE A 40 7.61 -7.30 13.70
C ILE A 40 7.62 -7.03 15.21
N GLU A 41 8.77 -7.17 15.86
CA GLU A 41 8.88 -6.92 17.30
C GLU A 41 8.57 -5.47 17.66
N LEU A 42 9.12 -4.50 16.91
CA LEU A 42 8.81 -3.09 17.11
C LEU A 42 7.34 -2.77 16.79
N ALA A 43 6.75 -3.40 15.80
CA ALA A 43 5.33 -3.23 15.52
C ALA A 43 4.46 -3.67 16.70
N ARG A 44 4.78 -4.82 17.33
CA ARG A 44 4.07 -5.29 18.53
C ARG A 44 4.17 -4.32 19.71
N GLN A 45 5.37 -3.79 19.94
CA GLN A 45 5.65 -2.90 21.08
C GLN A 45 5.07 -1.52 20.89
N LEU A 46 5.24 -0.94 19.70
CA LEU A 46 4.92 0.46 19.41
C LEU A 46 3.50 0.66 18.91
N LYS A 47 2.88 -0.39 18.35
CA LYS A 47 1.54 -0.34 17.72
C LYS A 47 1.42 0.88 16.79
N PRO A 48 2.21 0.94 15.72
CA PRO A 48 2.20 2.06 14.79
C PRO A 48 0.90 2.10 14.01
N ASP A 49 0.50 3.30 13.58
CA ASP A 49 -0.62 3.44 12.65
C ASP A 49 -0.23 2.92 11.26
N TRP A 50 1.03 3.22 10.85
CA TRP A 50 1.58 2.80 9.57
C TRP A 50 2.93 2.11 9.71
N VAL A 51 3.18 1.15 8.83
CA VAL A 51 4.49 0.56 8.62
C VAL A 51 4.92 0.82 7.17
N LEU A 52 6.03 1.52 6.99
CA LEU A 52 6.71 1.62 5.70
C LEU A 52 7.69 0.46 5.62
N MET A 53 7.43 -0.50 4.74
CA MET A 53 8.08 -1.79 4.68
C MET A 53 8.88 -1.96 3.39
N ASP A 54 10.17 -2.21 3.49
CA ASP A 54 10.94 -2.64 2.32
C ASP A 54 10.48 -4.04 1.88
N PHE A 55 10.54 -4.27 0.59
CA PHE A 55 10.19 -5.58 0.02
C PHE A 55 11.27 -6.63 0.33
N HIS A 56 12.55 -6.25 0.26
CA HIS A 56 13.67 -7.15 0.53
C HIS A 56 14.43 -6.72 1.78
N LEU A 57 14.54 -7.64 2.72
CA LEU A 57 15.26 -7.47 3.97
C LEU A 57 16.27 -8.62 4.13
N PRO A 58 17.34 -8.45 4.92
CA PRO A 58 18.40 -9.45 5.05
C PRO A 58 17.94 -10.83 5.53
N ASP A 59 16.81 -10.88 6.24
CA ASP A 59 16.22 -12.08 6.85
C ASP A 59 14.96 -12.57 6.14
N GLY A 60 14.62 -12.04 4.92
CA GLY A 60 13.51 -12.53 4.11
C GLY A 60 12.76 -11.44 3.34
N THR A 61 11.46 -11.61 3.16
CA THR A 61 10.63 -10.69 2.40
C THR A 61 9.70 -9.87 3.31
N GLY A 62 9.49 -8.61 2.97
CA GLY A 62 8.52 -7.75 3.66
C GLY A 62 7.08 -8.29 3.58
N VAL A 63 6.78 -9.18 2.63
CA VAL A 63 5.48 -9.88 2.50
C VAL A 63 5.19 -10.70 3.75
N GLU A 64 6.15 -11.53 4.20
CA GLU A 64 6.02 -12.36 5.42
C GLU A 64 5.82 -11.52 6.68
N ALA A 65 6.56 -10.40 6.77
CA ALA A 65 6.39 -9.45 7.86
C ALA A 65 4.99 -8.81 7.84
N THR A 66 4.52 -8.41 6.64
CA THR A 66 3.21 -7.80 6.44
C THR A 66 2.09 -8.73 6.85
N GLU A 67 2.09 -9.99 6.40
CA GLU A 67 1.10 -10.99 6.80
C GLU A 67 1.06 -11.19 8.33
N THR A 68 2.22 -11.20 8.98
CA THR A 68 2.30 -11.33 10.42
C THR A 68 1.76 -10.10 11.15
N ILE A 69 2.17 -8.91 10.73
CA ILE A 69 1.73 -7.64 11.32
C ILE A 69 0.22 -7.47 11.14
N MET A 70 -0.31 -7.69 9.93
CA MET A 70 -1.73 -7.55 9.62
C MET A 70 -2.62 -8.54 10.40
N ARG A 71 -2.13 -9.77 10.63
CA ARG A 71 -2.83 -10.76 11.45
C ARG A 71 -2.92 -10.34 12.91
N GLU A 72 -1.85 -9.76 13.46
CA GLU A 72 -1.76 -9.38 14.87
C GLU A 72 -2.36 -7.99 15.14
N GLN A 73 -2.27 -7.10 14.18
CA GLN A 73 -2.69 -5.69 14.25
C GLN A 73 -3.46 -5.27 12.97
N PRO A 74 -4.71 -5.71 12.81
CA PRO A 74 -5.48 -5.47 11.57
C PRO A 74 -5.74 -4.00 11.25
N ALA A 75 -5.60 -3.11 12.25
CA ALA A 75 -5.76 -1.67 12.08
C ALA A 75 -4.51 -0.97 11.53
N THR A 76 -3.35 -1.63 11.58
CA THR A 76 -2.09 -1.06 11.06
C THR A 76 -2.10 -1.09 9.53
N ILE A 77 -1.76 0.04 8.91
CA ILE A 77 -1.62 0.14 7.46
C ILE A 77 -0.17 -0.18 7.08
N VAL A 78 0.02 -1.14 6.19
CA VAL A 78 1.35 -1.45 5.63
C VAL A 78 1.46 -0.86 4.23
N ILE A 79 2.56 -0.16 3.97
CA ILE A 79 2.90 0.48 2.70
C ILE A 79 4.27 -0.03 2.28
N PHE A 80 4.35 -0.68 1.12
CA PHE A 80 5.64 -1.12 0.61
C PHE A 80 6.47 0.01 0.04
N LEU A 81 7.77 -0.03 0.32
CA LEU A 81 8.83 0.76 -0.31
C LEU A 81 9.72 -0.18 -1.10
N THR A 82 9.93 0.07 -2.38
CA THR A 82 10.70 -0.83 -3.23
C THR A 82 11.38 -0.12 -4.39
N VAL A 83 12.45 -0.71 -4.91
CA VAL A 83 13.07 -0.27 -6.16
C VAL A 83 12.43 -0.93 -7.38
N PHE A 84 11.61 -1.97 -7.19
CA PHE A 84 11.06 -2.79 -8.26
C PHE A 84 9.67 -2.31 -8.68
N ASP A 85 9.49 -2.15 -10.00
CA ASP A 85 8.22 -1.81 -10.63
C ASP A 85 7.81 -2.95 -11.58
N THR A 86 7.65 -4.17 -11.02
CA THR A 86 7.23 -5.35 -11.77
C THR A 86 6.11 -6.09 -11.06
N ASP A 87 5.34 -6.87 -11.83
CA ASP A 87 4.19 -7.63 -11.34
C ASP A 87 4.59 -8.67 -10.30
N GLU A 88 5.81 -9.20 -10.40
CA GLU A 88 6.39 -10.18 -9.48
C GLU A 88 6.45 -9.67 -8.02
N TYR A 89 6.61 -8.37 -7.83
CA TYR A 89 6.66 -7.74 -6.51
C TYR A 89 5.34 -7.08 -6.12
N LEU A 90 4.65 -6.50 -7.10
CA LEU A 90 3.39 -5.78 -6.87
C LEU A 90 2.28 -6.71 -6.34
N PHE A 91 2.06 -7.85 -7.01
CA PHE A 91 0.96 -8.73 -6.63
C PHE A 91 1.14 -9.43 -5.28
N PRO A 92 2.32 -9.93 -4.87
CA PRO A 92 2.52 -10.43 -3.52
C PRO A 92 2.29 -9.37 -2.45
N ALA A 93 2.72 -8.11 -2.68
CA ALA A 93 2.47 -7.01 -1.75
C ALA A 93 0.97 -6.75 -1.57
N ILE A 94 0.20 -6.70 -2.67
CA ILE A 94 -1.26 -6.51 -2.60
C ILE A 94 -1.93 -7.68 -1.88
N ARG A 95 -1.56 -8.93 -2.21
CA ARG A 95 -2.14 -10.13 -1.60
C ARG A 95 -1.85 -10.26 -0.11
N SER A 96 -0.73 -9.70 0.37
CA SER A 96 -0.41 -9.66 1.81
C SER A 96 -1.26 -8.66 2.59
N GLY A 97 -2.09 -7.85 1.90
CA GLY A 97 -2.97 -6.86 2.52
C GLY A 97 -2.39 -5.45 2.60
N ALA A 98 -1.27 -5.17 1.92
CA ALA A 98 -0.69 -3.83 1.88
C ALA A 98 -1.65 -2.82 1.25
N LYS A 99 -1.67 -1.59 1.79
CA LYS A 99 -2.54 -0.49 1.34
C LYS A 99 -1.85 0.50 0.42
N GLY A 100 -0.54 0.37 0.24
CA GLY A 100 0.24 1.23 -0.63
C GLY A 100 1.49 0.52 -1.16
N TYR A 101 1.95 0.99 -2.31
CA TYR A 101 3.16 0.50 -2.98
C TYR A 101 3.87 1.69 -3.62
N LEU A 102 5.00 2.08 -3.06
CA LEU A 102 5.76 3.26 -3.42
C LEU A 102 7.14 2.87 -3.92
N LEU A 103 7.57 3.53 -4.98
CA LEU A 103 8.91 3.30 -5.53
C LEU A 103 9.94 4.18 -4.83
N LYS A 104 11.08 3.61 -4.43
CA LYS A 104 12.21 4.32 -3.82
C LYS A 104 12.86 5.33 -4.79
N SER A 105 12.56 5.24 -6.09
CA SER A 105 13.00 6.18 -7.12
C SER A 105 12.22 7.51 -7.14
N GLN A 106 11.08 7.57 -6.44
CA GLN A 106 10.29 8.79 -6.31
C GLN A 106 11.04 9.84 -5.48
N SER A 107 10.81 11.11 -5.80
CA SER A 107 11.29 12.21 -4.97
C SER A 107 10.60 12.20 -3.59
N SER A 108 11.24 12.81 -2.59
CA SER A 108 10.63 12.97 -1.26
C SER A 108 9.27 13.67 -1.31
N ALA A 109 9.11 14.65 -2.21
CA ALA A 109 7.85 15.37 -2.38
C ALA A 109 6.73 14.48 -2.92
N GLU A 110 7.03 13.63 -3.92
CA GLU A 110 6.09 12.67 -4.49
C GLU A 110 5.71 11.60 -3.44
N MET A 111 6.69 11.12 -2.69
CA MET A 111 6.45 10.13 -1.62
C MET A 111 5.54 10.70 -0.52
N LEU A 112 5.81 11.92 -0.04
CA LEU A 112 4.96 12.60 0.95
C LEU A 112 3.55 12.84 0.41
N ALA A 113 3.41 13.23 -0.86
CA ALA A 113 2.11 13.39 -1.49
C ALA A 113 1.33 12.07 -1.58
N ALA A 114 2.02 10.97 -1.90
CA ALA A 114 1.41 9.63 -1.94
C ALA A 114 0.97 9.16 -0.53
N LEU A 115 1.80 9.38 0.50
CA LEU A 115 1.43 9.07 1.88
C LEU A 115 0.18 9.83 2.33
N ARG A 116 0.06 11.13 2.00
CA ARG A 116 -1.14 11.91 2.30
C ARG A 116 -2.39 11.45 1.56
N LYS A 117 -2.25 10.88 0.37
CA LYS A 117 -3.37 10.22 -0.33
C LYS A 117 -3.88 9.01 0.46
N ILE A 118 -2.98 8.18 0.99
CA ILE A 118 -3.35 7.02 1.82
C ILE A 118 -4.11 7.47 3.08
N GLU A 119 -3.66 8.54 3.75
CA GLU A 119 -4.35 9.13 4.90
C GLU A 119 -5.81 9.51 4.57
N ASN A 120 -6.02 10.03 3.36
CA ASN A 120 -7.35 10.40 2.88
C ASN A 120 -8.17 9.22 2.32
N ASN A 121 -7.72 7.97 2.49
CA ASN A 121 -8.29 6.79 1.85
C ASN A 121 -8.37 6.92 0.31
N GLU A 122 -7.39 7.57 -0.28
CA GLU A 122 -7.20 7.62 -1.73
C GLU A 122 -6.17 6.57 -2.14
N ALA A 123 -6.33 6.01 -3.34
CA ALA A 123 -5.33 5.06 -3.84
C ALA A 123 -3.98 5.74 -4.06
N ALA A 124 -2.96 5.31 -3.34
CA ALA A 124 -1.57 5.73 -3.54
C ALA A 124 -0.82 4.70 -4.40
N ILE A 125 -1.39 4.40 -5.55
CA ILE A 125 -0.84 3.50 -6.55
C ILE A 125 -0.69 4.32 -7.83
N SER A 126 0.41 4.16 -8.57
CA SER A 126 0.55 4.85 -9.86
C SER A 126 -0.49 4.35 -10.86
N GLY A 127 -0.91 5.20 -11.81
CA GLY A 127 -1.86 4.80 -12.86
C GLY A 127 -1.37 3.58 -13.67
N THR A 128 -0.05 3.43 -13.85
CA THR A 128 0.56 2.26 -14.50
C THR A 128 0.37 0.99 -13.68
N MET A 129 0.54 1.05 -12.36
CA MET A 129 0.31 -0.08 -11.46
C MET A 129 -1.17 -0.44 -11.38
N THR A 130 -2.06 0.56 -11.32
CA THR A 130 -3.51 0.33 -11.35
C THR A 130 -3.92 -0.38 -12.64
N LYS A 131 -3.35 0.01 -13.78
CA LYS A 131 -3.60 -0.68 -15.05
C LYS A 131 -3.16 -2.15 -15.01
N ARG A 132 -1.97 -2.44 -14.46
CA ARG A 132 -1.49 -3.84 -14.32
C ARG A 132 -2.42 -4.68 -13.44
N ILE A 133 -2.90 -4.10 -12.35
CA ILE A 133 -3.88 -4.75 -11.47
C ILE A 133 -5.13 -5.10 -12.27
N LEU A 134 -5.67 -4.17 -13.07
CA LEU A 134 -6.82 -4.41 -13.93
C LEU A 134 -6.57 -5.47 -15.00
N ASP A 135 -5.39 -5.45 -15.63
CA ASP A 135 -5.01 -6.43 -16.65
C ASP A 135 -4.91 -7.84 -16.05
N GLU A 136 -4.41 -7.97 -14.82
CA GLU A 136 -4.35 -9.24 -14.10
C GLU A 136 -5.75 -9.75 -13.74
N PHE A 137 -6.63 -8.88 -13.27
CA PHE A 137 -8.04 -9.22 -13.04
C PHE A 137 -8.75 -9.70 -14.32
N SER A 138 -8.49 -9.02 -15.42
CA SER A 138 -9.08 -9.38 -16.71
C SER A 138 -8.60 -10.74 -17.22
N ARG A 139 -7.36 -11.14 -16.86
CA ARG A 139 -6.80 -12.47 -17.19
C ARG A 139 -7.32 -13.56 -16.27
N GLY A 140 -7.52 -13.27 -14.98
CA GLY A 140 -8.10 -14.20 -14.00
C GLY A 140 -9.57 -14.51 -14.23
N ALA A 141 -10.31 -13.70 -14.99
CA ALA A 141 -11.69 -13.94 -15.38
C ALA A 141 -11.88 -15.05 -16.43
N SER A 142 -10.82 -15.74 -16.86
CA SER A 142 -10.93 -16.99 -17.64
C SER A 142 -11.22 -18.18 -16.72
N PRO A 143 -12.21 -19.05 -17.03
CA PRO A 143 -12.66 -20.11 -16.14
C PRO A 143 -11.68 -21.28 -16.15
N HIS A 144 -10.64 -21.30 -15.29
CA HIS A 144 -9.89 -22.52 -14.92
C HIS A 144 -8.96 -22.28 -13.73
N ALA A 145 -9.38 -22.65 -12.57
CA ALA A 145 -8.74 -23.44 -11.50
C ALA A 145 -9.35 -23.14 -10.14
N PRO A 146 -9.81 -24.12 -9.37
CA PRO A 146 -10.38 -23.91 -8.05
C PRO A 146 -9.25 -23.75 -7.03
N GLY A 147 -9.25 -22.57 -6.39
CA GLY A 147 -8.44 -22.30 -5.19
C GLY A 147 -7.42 -21.19 -5.38
N GLN A 148 -7.80 -20.03 -4.90
CA GLN A 148 -6.99 -18.88 -4.51
C GLN A 148 -7.30 -17.58 -5.24
N SER A 149 -8.06 -16.72 -4.61
CA SER A 149 -7.67 -15.34 -4.23
C SER A 149 -8.90 -14.49 -3.95
N LYS A 150 -8.84 -13.66 -2.92
CA LYS A 150 -9.83 -12.60 -2.59
C LYS A 150 -10.06 -11.59 -3.75
N LEU A 151 -9.34 -11.75 -4.84
CA LEU A 151 -9.44 -10.94 -6.06
C LEU A 151 -10.58 -11.40 -7.00
N GLU A 152 -11.14 -12.61 -6.78
CA GLU A 152 -12.28 -13.14 -7.56
C GLU A 152 -13.64 -12.57 -7.10
N ASP A 153 -13.67 -11.81 -6.00
CA ASP A 153 -14.90 -11.28 -5.40
C ASP A 153 -15.18 -9.80 -5.71
N LEU A 154 -14.45 -9.17 -6.64
CA LEU A 154 -14.75 -7.80 -7.03
C LEU A 154 -16.09 -7.71 -7.76
N THR A 155 -16.98 -6.90 -7.21
CA THR A 155 -18.23 -6.56 -7.88
C THR A 155 -17.97 -5.72 -9.14
N LEU A 156 -18.91 -5.73 -10.07
CA LEU A 156 -18.87 -4.88 -11.28
C LEU A 156 -18.59 -3.41 -10.91
N ARG A 157 -19.12 -2.93 -9.79
CA ARG A 157 -18.94 -1.55 -9.31
C ARG A 157 -17.51 -1.28 -8.85
N GLU A 158 -16.90 -2.22 -8.15
CA GLU A 158 -15.51 -2.14 -7.71
C GLU A 158 -14.55 -2.18 -8.92
N PHE A 159 -14.87 -2.96 -9.93
CA PHE A 159 -14.13 -2.98 -11.19
C PHE A 159 -14.22 -1.65 -11.97
N GLU A 160 -15.41 -1.02 -12.06
CA GLU A 160 -15.58 0.31 -12.67
C GLU A 160 -14.73 1.37 -11.95
N ILE A 161 -14.72 1.35 -10.62
CA ILE A 161 -13.92 2.27 -9.81
C ILE A 161 -12.42 2.07 -10.04
N LEU A 162 -11.95 0.82 -10.09
CA LEU A 162 -10.55 0.50 -10.42
C LEU A 162 -10.17 1.02 -11.81
N LYS A 163 -11.05 0.88 -12.79
CA LYS A 163 -10.82 1.38 -14.13
C LYS A 163 -10.65 2.90 -14.16
N GLU A 164 -11.47 3.64 -13.43
CA GLU A 164 -11.34 5.10 -13.31
C GLU A 164 -10.04 5.49 -12.55
N LEU A 165 -9.69 4.77 -11.49
CA LEU A 165 -8.41 4.96 -10.79
C LEU A 165 -7.21 4.77 -11.71
N SER A 166 -7.28 3.84 -12.67
CA SER A 166 -6.19 3.58 -13.62
C SER A 166 -5.90 4.76 -14.56
N THR A 167 -6.86 5.65 -14.76
CA THR A 167 -6.67 6.89 -15.52
C THR A 167 -6.03 8.00 -14.70
N GLY A 168 -5.80 7.79 -13.40
CA GLY A 168 -5.31 8.80 -12.46
C GLY A 168 -6.41 9.71 -11.91
N ALA A 169 -7.68 9.34 -12.09
CA ALA A 169 -8.82 10.10 -11.59
C ALA A 169 -8.84 10.13 -10.05
N THR A 170 -9.17 11.29 -9.48
CA THR A 170 -9.38 11.44 -8.03
C THR A 170 -10.73 10.83 -7.62
N ASN A 171 -10.90 10.49 -6.34
CA ASN A 171 -12.16 9.96 -5.82
C ASN A 171 -13.35 10.89 -6.13
N GLN A 172 -13.14 12.21 -6.13
CA GLN A 172 -14.14 13.19 -6.49
C GLN A 172 -14.54 13.11 -7.95
N GLN A 173 -13.58 12.96 -8.86
CA GLN A 173 -13.84 12.80 -10.30
C GLN A 173 -14.56 11.48 -10.58
N ILE A 174 -14.14 10.40 -9.95
CA ILE A 174 -14.80 9.09 -10.04
C ILE A 174 -16.24 9.18 -9.55
N ALA A 175 -16.47 9.86 -8.42
CA ALA A 175 -17.81 10.08 -7.87
C ALA A 175 -18.73 10.81 -8.86
N GLN A 176 -18.20 11.83 -9.54
CA GLN A 176 -18.94 12.56 -10.59
C GLN A 176 -19.25 11.68 -11.80
N HIS A 177 -18.25 10.95 -12.34
CA HIS A 177 -18.42 10.08 -13.50
C HIS A 177 -19.41 8.94 -13.23
N LEU A 178 -19.35 8.36 -12.04
CA LEU A 178 -20.19 7.23 -11.64
C LEU A 178 -21.49 7.64 -10.95
N SER A 179 -21.82 8.95 -10.91
CA SER A 179 -23.04 9.52 -10.33
C SER A 179 -23.29 9.06 -8.89
N THR A 180 -22.24 9.09 -8.04
CA THR A 180 -22.29 8.68 -6.65
C THR A 180 -21.58 9.69 -5.74
N SER A 181 -21.56 9.45 -4.42
CA SER A 181 -20.85 10.33 -3.49
C SER A 181 -19.37 9.96 -3.39
N GLU A 182 -18.52 10.96 -3.12
CA GLU A 182 -17.09 10.74 -2.87
C GLU A 182 -16.85 9.79 -1.70
N SER A 183 -17.68 9.85 -0.65
CA SER A 183 -17.61 8.94 0.49
C SER A 183 -17.90 7.49 0.09
N THR A 184 -18.82 7.27 -0.86
CA THR A 184 -19.10 5.95 -1.41
C THR A 184 -17.88 5.41 -2.17
N ILE A 185 -17.24 6.25 -2.99
CA ILE A 185 -16.02 5.86 -3.70
C ILE A 185 -14.90 5.52 -2.71
N LYS A 186 -14.65 6.34 -1.67
CA LYS A 186 -13.66 6.06 -0.62
C LYS A 186 -13.89 4.70 0.04
N ASN A 187 -15.14 4.37 0.36
CA ASN A 187 -15.49 3.08 0.94
C ASN A 187 -15.19 1.90 -0.02
N HIS A 188 -15.51 2.04 -1.30
CA HIS A 188 -15.18 1.03 -2.30
C HIS A 188 -13.68 0.89 -2.50
N VAL A 189 -12.93 2.00 -2.61
CA VAL A 189 -11.46 1.99 -2.71
C VAL A 189 -10.85 1.29 -1.50
N HIS A 190 -11.33 1.60 -0.29
CA HIS A 190 -10.89 0.93 0.93
C HIS A 190 -11.16 -0.58 0.89
N LYS A 191 -12.33 -0.99 0.42
CA LYS A 191 -12.71 -2.41 0.30
C LYS A 191 -11.89 -3.14 -0.77
N ILE A 192 -11.65 -2.51 -1.92
CA ILE A 192 -10.84 -3.06 -3.02
C ILE A 192 -9.40 -3.31 -2.55
N LEU A 193 -8.86 -2.41 -1.72
CA LEU A 193 -7.51 -2.49 -1.17
C LEU A 193 -7.46 -3.24 0.18
N SER A 194 -8.56 -3.86 0.62
CA SER A 194 -8.67 -4.66 1.86
C SER A 194 -8.58 -6.13 1.61
#